data_d822a7bbba22bb6947e838915bb91860
#
_entry.id   d822a7bbba22bb6947e838915bb91860
#
_cell.length_a   1.000
_cell.length_b   1.000
_cell.length_c   1.000
_cell.angle_alpha   90.00
_cell.angle_beta   90.00
_cell.angle_gamma   90.00
#
_symmetry.space_group_name_H-M   'P 1'
#
loop_
_entity.id
_entity.type
_entity.pdbx_description
1 polymer ?
#
loop_
_entity_poly.entity_id
_entity_poly.type
_entity_poly.pdbx_seq_one_letter_code
_entity_poly.pdbx_strand_id
1 'polypeptide(L)'
;KGAYVLMAFAAVCAAWFVAGLTDNAGLIEILAIPAVLGAAGTAGYTAYLFAQCEGRDLWQTPLLLPVLLAQAVTAGGASYAVMDVILDIPETDAIAWVLLGGVAATAAFVWMELASHGSRHVELAVETTTHGRDARQFWVGGVLVGMVVPAALAILALATDTASPALLASAGIAAVAGLFAYEDAFVRAGQSVPLS
;
A
#
# COMPACT_ATOMS: atom_id res chain seq x y z
N LYS A 1 -3.12 14.32 17.99
CA LYS A 1 -3.17 12.89 18.41
C LYS A 1 -2.30 12.00 17.51
N GLY A 2 -2.26 12.21 16.18
CA GLY A 2 -1.48 11.38 15.25
C GLY A 2 0.02 11.40 15.50
N ALA A 3 0.60 12.54 15.87
CA ALA A 3 2.02 12.61 16.20
C ALA A 3 2.42 11.60 17.29
N TYR A 4 1.53 11.33 18.26
CA TYR A 4 1.81 10.34 19.31
C TYR A 4 1.83 8.90 18.74
N VAL A 5 0.99 8.58 17.76
CA VAL A 5 0.98 7.27 17.08
C VAL A 5 2.31 7.07 16.34
N LEU A 6 2.73 8.07 15.57
CA LEU A 6 4.01 8.05 14.86
C LEU A 6 5.21 7.92 15.80
N MET A 7 5.22 8.68 16.90
CA MET A 7 6.29 8.61 17.91
C MET A 7 6.34 7.26 18.61
N ALA A 8 5.17 6.70 18.97
CA ALA A 8 5.09 5.39 19.60
C ALA A 8 5.58 4.29 18.64
N PHE A 9 5.17 4.33 17.38
CA PHE A 9 5.64 3.40 16.38
C PHE A 9 7.15 3.53 16.12
N ALA A 10 7.69 4.75 16.03
CA ALA A 10 9.11 4.97 15.91
C ALA A 10 9.90 4.41 17.10
N ALA A 11 9.38 4.53 18.32
CA ALA A 11 10.00 3.95 19.51
C ALA A 11 10.00 2.40 19.46
N VAL A 12 8.90 1.79 19.00
CA VAL A 12 8.83 0.33 18.80
C VAL A 12 9.84 -0.13 17.73
N CYS A 13 9.94 0.58 16.62
CA CYS A 13 10.92 0.28 15.56
C CYS A 13 12.36 0.40 16.07
N ALA A 14 12.67 1.44 16.86
CA ALA A 14 13.99 1.62 17.45
C ALA A 14 14.32 0.49 18.43
N ALA A 15 13.37 0.10 19.29
CA ALA A 15 13.54 -1.02 20.21
C ALA A 15 13.74 -2.35 19.44
N TRP A 16 13.00 -2.57 18.36
CA TRP A 16 13.15 -3.77 17.53
C TRP A 16 14.52 -3.81 16.85
N PHE A 17 14.97 -2.67 16.34
CA PHE A 17 16.30 -2.55 15.74
C PHE A 17 17.41 -2.89 16.75
N VAL A 18 17.33 -2.37 17.99
CA VAL A 18 18.27 -2.67 19.07
C VAL A 18 18.19 -4.15 19.45
N ALA A 19 16.99 -4.74 19.51
CA ALA A 19 16.82 -6.16 19.78
C ALA A 19 17.50 -7.04 18.72
N GLY A 20 17.41 -6.65 17.44
CA GLY A 20 18.11 -7.30 16.34
C GLY A 20 19.64 -7.20 16.44
N LEU A 21 20.16 -6.01 16.81
CA LEU A 21 21.61 -5.83 16.99
C LEU A 21 22.19 -6.62 18.17
N THR A 22 21.36 -6.97 19.15
CA THR A 22 21.76 -7.72 20.36
C THR A 22 21.36 -9.19 20.30
N ASP A 23 20.89 -9.67 19.15
CA ASP A 23 20.39 -11.04 18.93
C ASP A 23 19.35 -11.49 19.98
N ASN A 24 18.54 -10.55 20.49
CA ASN A 24 17.53 -10.83 21.49
C ASN A 24 16.21 -11.29 20.87
N ALA A 25 16.14 -12.59 20.50
CA ALA A 25 14.96 -13.17 19.85
C ALA A 25 13.66 -13.00 20.66
N GLY A 26 13.72 -13.11 22.01
CA GLY A 26 12.55 -12.94 22.85
C GLY A 26 11.97 -11.51 22.80
N LEU A 27 12.81 -10.49 22.75
CA LEU A 27 12.37 -9.12 22.59
C LEU A 27 11.83 -8.84 21.20
N ILE A 28 12.43 -9.41 20.14
CA ILE A 28 11.93 -9.33 18.77
C ILE A 28 10.49 -9.88 18.68
N GLU A 29 10.27 -11.06 19.28
CA GLU A 29 8.96 -11.70 19.28
C GLU A 29 7.90 -10.89 20.06
N ILE A 30 8.23 -10.37 21.23
CA ILE A 30 7.33 -9.51 22.02
C ILE A 30 6.97 -8.22 21.27
N LEU A 31 7.92 -7.62 20.57
CA LEU A 31 7.72 -6.37 19.84
C LEU A 31 6.94 -6.54 18.53
N ALA A 32 6.77 -7.76 18.01
CA ALA A 32 6.09 -8.02 16.76
C ALA A 32 4.64 -7.49 16.74
N ILE A 33 3.87 -7.76 17.80
CA ILE A 33 2.47 -7.29 17.91
C ILE A 33 2.40 -5.76 18.00
N PRO A 34 3.13 -5.08 18.92
CA PRO A 34 3.18 -3.61 18.93
C PRO A 34 3.63 -2.99 17.61
N ALA A 35 4.57 -3.63 16.88
CA ALA A 35 5.03 -3.15 15.59
C ALA A 35 3.92 -3.21 14.53
N VAL A 36 3.19 -4.33 14.43
CA VAL A 36 2.06 -4.47 13.50
C VAL A 36 0.96 -3.44 13.80
N LEU A 37 0.60 -3.29 15.09
CA LEU A 37 -0.42 -2.31 15.50
C LEU A 37 0.02 -0.88 15.23
N GLY A 38 1.28 -0.56 15.51
CA GLY A 38 1.88 0.74 15.24
C GLY A 38 1.95 1.06 13.74
N ALA A 39 2.34 0.08 12.93
CA ALA A 39 2.36 0.20 11.47
C ALA A 39 0.95 0.44 10.90
N ALA A 40 -0.03 -0.36 11.32
CA ALA A 40 -1.42 -0.18 10.92
C ALA A 40 -1.98 1.19 11.37
N GLY A 41 -1.67 1.63 12.61
CA GLY A 41 -2.05 2.94 13.10
C GLY A 41 -1.41 4.09 12.31
N THR A 42 -0.16 3.93 11.90
CA THR A 42 0.58 4.92 11.10
C THR A 42 0.02 5.02 9.68
N ALA A 43 -0.19 3.88 9.01
CA ALA A 43 -0.79 3.83 7.69
C ALA A 43 -2.23 4.38 7.70
N GLY A 44 -3.04 3.94 8.68
CA GLY A 44 -4.43 4.37 8.81
C GLY A 44 -4.58 5.83 9.23
N TYR A 45 -3.60 6.42 9.89
CA TYR A 45 -3.65 7.83 10.29
C TYR A 45 -3.82 8.77 9.08
N THR A 46 -3.25 8.41 7.94
CA THR A 46 -3.41 9.19 6.71
C THR A 46 -4.87 9.31 6.28
N ALA A 47 -5.68 8.25 6.44
CA ALA A 47 -7.12 8.32 6.17
C ALA A 47 -7.83 9.38 7.03
N TYR A 48 -7.45 9.49 8.31
CA TYR A 48 -8.01 10.51 9.19
C TYR A 48 -7.55 11.93 8.85
N LEU A 49 -6.37 12.09 8.26
CA LEU A 49 -5.92 13.40 7.73
C LEU A 49 -6.76 13.82 6.54
N PHE A 50 -7.00 12.92 5.60
CA PHE A 50 -7.87 13.18 4.45
C PHE A 50 -9.31 13.48 4.89
N ALA A 51 -9.83 12.76 5.89
CA ALA A 51 -11.15 12.97 6.44
C ALA A 51 -11.37 14.36 7.09
N GLN A 52 -10.31 15.09 7.41
CA GLN A 52 -10.41 16.47 7.89
C GLN A 52 -10.71 17.48 6.77
N CYS A 53 -10.57 17.07 5.51
CA CYS A 53 -10.89 17.89 4.35
C CYS A 53 -12.39 17.75 4.00
N GLU A 54 -13.26 18.23 4.88
CA GLU A 54 -14.73 18.03 4.80
C GLU A 54 -15.36 18.45 3.47
N GLY A 55 -14.78 19.44 2.77
CA GLY A 55 -15.24 19.87 1.44
C GLY A 55 -14.75 18.99 0.28
N ARG A 56 -14.20 17.81 0.52
CA ARG A 56 -13.64 16.89 -0.49
C ARG A 56 -14.27 15.51 -0.36
N ASP A 57 -15.45 15.32 -0.93
CA ASP A 57 -16.24 14.09 -0.81
C ASP A 57 -15.46 12.81 -1.13
N LEU A 58 -14.60 12.82 -2.16
CA LEU A 58 -13.79 11.67 -2.53
C LEU A 58 -12.88 11.21 -1.37
N TRP A 59 -12.37 12.15 -0.57
CA TRP A 59 -11.48 11.84 0.56
C TRP A 59 -12.25 11.45 1.83
N GLN A 60 -13.60 11.54 1.81
CA GLN A 60 -14.49 11.11 2.90
C GLN A 60 -14.96 9.65 2.73
N THR A 61 -14.47 8.94 1.72
CA THR A 61 -14.88 7.55 1.50
C THR A 61 -14.52 6.65 2.68
N PRO A 62 -15.44 5.79 3.15
CA PRO A 62 -15.14 4.83 4.22
C PRO A 62 -14.14 3.76 3.78
N LEU A 63 -13.93 3.59 2.46
CA LEU A 63 -12.96 2.65 1.91
C LEU A 63 -11.52 3.15 1.95
N LEU A 64 -11.28 4.45 2.21
CA LEU A 64 -9.93 5.01 2.22
C LEU A 64 -9.02 4.32 3.26
N LEU A 65 -9.54 4.06 4.46
CA LEU A 65 -8.77 3.35 5.49
C LEU A 65 -8.35 1.93 5.06
N PRO A 66 -9.27 1.05 4.63
CA PRO A 66 -8.87 -0.28 4.16
C PRO A 66 -7.97 -0.24 2.90
N VAL A 67 -8.16 0.72 1.99
CA VAL A 67 -7.25 0.92 0.84
C VAL A 67 -5.84 1.20 1.34
N LEU A 68 -5.64 2.19 2.22
CA LEU A 68 -4.32 2.57 2.73
C LEU A 68 -3.65 1.43 3.53
N LEU A 69 -4.43 0.62 4.27
CA LEU A 69 -3.88 -0.55 4.95
C LEU A 69 -3.42 -1.63 3.96
N ALA A 70 -4.21 -1.89 2.91
CA ALA A 70 -3.83 -2.83 1.86
C ALA A 70 -2.57 -2.36 1.11
N GLN A 71 -2.49 -1.07 0.81
CA GLN A 71 -1.31 -0.45 0.20
C GLN A 71 -0.08 -0.50 1.10
N ALA A 72 -0.24 -0.36 2.41
CA ALA A 72 0.86 -0.53 3.36
C ALA A 72 1.41 -1.97 3.34
N VAL A 73 0.54 -2.99 3.24
CA VAL A 73 0.95 -4.39 3.07
C VAL A 73 1.66 -4.57 1.72
N THR A 74 1.13 -4.00 0.64
CA THR A 74 1.74 -4.03 -0.68
C THR A 74 3.14 -3.41 -0.67
N ALA A 75 3.28 -2.21 -0.09
CA ALA A 75 4.55 -1.50 0.00
C ALA A 75 5.56 -2.24 0.88
N GLY A 76 5.09 -2.86 1.98
CA GLY A 76 5.91 -3.70 2.84
C GLY A 76 6.43 -4.93 2.10
N GLY A 77 5.56 -5.71 1.47
CA GLY A 77 5.94 -6.86 0.65
C GLY A 77 6.89 -6.48 -0.49
N ALA A 78 6.62 -5.35 -1.16
CA ALA A 78 7.48 -4.82 -2.21
C ALA A 78 8.88 -4.44 -1.70
N SER A 79 8.96 -3.81 -0.52
CA SER A 79 10.23 -3.45 0.10
C SER A 79 11.06 -4.70 0.46
N TYR A 80 10.41 -5.70 1.05
CA TYR A 80 11.07 -6.97 1.36
C TYR A 80 11.54 -7.68 0.08
N ALA A 81 10.74 -7.70 -0.99
CA ALA A 81 11.11 -8.28 -2.27
C ALA A 81 12.36 -7.62 -2.89
N VAL A 82 12.52 -6.31 -2.74
CA VAL A 82 13.72 -5.60 -3.19
C VAL A 82 14.92 -5.89 -2.29
N MET A 83 14.70 -5.97 -0.96
CA MET A 83 15.77 -6.26 -0.01
C MET A 83 16.28 -7.70 -0.10
N ASP A 84 15.43 -8.64 -0.51
CA ASP A 84 15.77 -10.06 -0.69
C ASP A 84 16.93 -10.26 -1.67
N VAL A 85 17.04 -9.43 -2.70
CA VAL A 85 18.18 -9.46 -3.65
C VAL A 85 19.53 -9.20 -2.98
N ILE A 86 19.54 -8.47 -1.86
CA ILE A 86 20.77 -8.03 -1.18
C ILE A 86 21.03 -8.88 0.07
N LEU A 87 19.97 -9.26 0.79
CA LEU A 87 20.05 -9.86 2.12
C LEU A 87 19.84 -11.38 2.13
N ASP A 88 19.48 -11.98 0.98
CA ASP A 88 19.18 -13.41 0.84
C ASP A 88 18.24 -13.91 1.95
N ILE A 89 17.01 -13.39 1.95
CA ILE A 89 16.01 -13.66 3.00
C ILE A 89 15.48 -15.09 2.84
N PRO A 90 15.48 -15.93 3.90
CA PRO A 90 15.19 -17.37 3.75
C PRO A 90 13.75 -17.69 3.31
N GLU A 91 12.83 -16.75 3.39
CA GLU A 91 11.38 -16.97 3.22
C GLU A 91 10.83 -16.26 1.97
N THR A 92 11.51 -16.39 0.83
CA THR A 92 11.14 -15.72 -0.43
C THR A 92 9.69 -15.99 -0.85
N ASP A 93 9.16 -17.19 -0.64
CA ASP A 93 7.77 -17.53 -0.93
C ASP A 93 6.79 -16.74 -0.06
N ALA A 94 7.10 -16.53 1.23
CA ALA A 94 6.27 -15.73 2.11
C ALA A 94 6.21 -14.28 1.64
N ILE A 95 7.34 -13.73 1.16
CA ILE A 95 7.40 -12.38 0.58
C ILE A 95 6.49 -12.29 -0.65
N ALA A 96 6.54 -13.29 -1.54
CA ALA A 96 5.68 -13.35 -2.72
C ALA A 96 4.19 -13.39 -2.35
N TRP A 97 3.80 -14.19 -1.36
CA TRP A 97 2.42 -14.25 -0.87
C TRP A 97 1.96 -12.95 -0.22
N VAL A 98 2.80 -12.29 0.57
CA VAL A 98 2.48 -10.99 1.18
C VAL A 98 2.28 -9.92 0.11
N LEU A 99 3.18 -9.85 -0.88
CA LEU A 99 3.06 -8.91 -2.00
C LEU A 99 1.79 -9.18 -2.81
N LEU A 100 1.53 -10.43 -3.18
CA LEU A 100 0.34 -10.82 -3.95
C LEU A 100 -0.94 -10.53 -3.17
N GLY A 101 -0.99 -10.86 -1.88
CA GLY A 101 -2.14 -10.59 -1.01
C GLY A 101 -2.41 -9.10 -0.84
N GLY A 102 -1.36 -8.29 -0.66
CA GLY A 102 -1.45 -6.83 -0.59
C GLY A 102 -1.97 -6.22 -1.89
N VAL A 103 -1.40 -6.63 -3.02
CA VAL A 103 -1.84 -6.17 -4.36
C VAL A 103 -3.29 -6.56 -4.63
N ALA A 104 -3.68 -7.81 -4.32
CA ALA A 104 -5.05 -8.29 -4.52
C ALA A 104 -6.05 -7.52 -3.63
N ALA A 105 -5.70 -7.28 -2.37
CA ALA A 105 -6.53 -6.49 -1.45
C ALA A 105 -6.65 -5.03 -1.93
N THR A 106 -5.55 -4.41 -2.35
CA THR A 106 -5.55 -3.05 -2.91
C THR A 106 -6.47 -2.99 -4.14
N ALA A 107 -6.31 -3.91 -5.08
CA ALA A 107 -7.15 -3.98 -6.29
C ALA A 107 -8.63 -4.17 -5.94
N ALA A 108 -8.95 -5.05 -4.98
CA ALA A 108 -10.32 -5.28 -4.54
C ALA A 108 -10.96 -4.03 -3.93
N PHE A 109 -10.27 -3.34 -3.01
CA PHE A 109 -10.82 -2.13 -2.39
C PHE A 109 -10.92 -0.96 -3.36
N VAL A 110 -9.94 -0.78 -4.25
CA VAL A 110 -10.03 0.23 -5.33
C VAL A 110 -11.21 -0.07 -6.25
N TRP A 111 -11.42 -1.33 -6.62
CA TRP A 111 -12.57 -1.71 -7.43
C TRP A 111 -13.90 -1.47 -6.71
N MET A 112 -13.98 -1.79 -5.41
CA MET A 112 -15.16 -1.50 -4.58
C MET A 112 -15.44 0.01 -4.52
N GLU A 113 -14.40 0.83 -4.41
CA GLU A 113 -14.53 2.29 -4.43
C GLU A 113 -15.07 2.80 -5.76
N LEU A 114 -14.54 2.34 -6.89
CA LEU A 114 -15.03 2.69 -8.21
C LEU A 114 -16.47 2.24 -8.47
N ALA A 115 -16.89 1.11 -7.89
CA ALA A 115 -18.23 0.57 -8.00
C ALA A 115 -19.22 1.21 -7.00
N SER A 116 -18.73 1.95 -6.01
CA SER A 116 -19.59 2.60 -5.02
C SER A 116 -20.26 3.84 -5.63
N HIS A 117 -21.55 4.00 -5.36
CA HIS A 117 -22.29 5.20 -5.74
C HIS A 117 -22.14 6.23 -4.61
N GLY A 118 -21.49 7.33 -4.91
CA GLY A 118 -21.26 8.44 -3.97
C GLY A 118 -22.10 9.67 -4.30
N SER A 119 -21.69 10.82 -3.77
CA SER A 119 -22.21 12.11 -4.18
C SER A 119 -21.84 12.41 -5.64
N ARG A 120 -22.53 13.39 -6.24
CA ARG A 120 -22.18 13.86 -7.59
C ARG A 120 -20.72 14.30 -7.72
N HIS A 121 -20.13 14.81 -6.64
CA HIS A 121 -18.72 15.21 -6.60
C HIS A 121 -17.79 13.98 -6.65
N VAL A 122 -18.15 12.89 -5.99
CA VAL A 122 -17.42 11.62 -6.09
C VAL A 122 -17.51 11.06 -7.50
N GLU A 123 -18.70 11.07 -8.12
CA GLU A 123 -18.88 10.60 -9.51
C GLU A 123 -18.01 11.39 -10.49
N LEU A 124 -17.97 12.72 -10.38
CA LEU A 124 -17.12 13.58 -11.22
C LEU A 124 -15.63 13.33 -10.99
N ALA A 125 -15.21 13.09 -9.74
CA ALA A 125 -13.83 12.78 -9.43
C ALA A 125 -13.42 11.41 -10.01
N VAL A 126 -14.27 10.40 -9.89
CA VAL A 126 -14.08 9.07 -10.49
C VAL A 126 -14.05 9.17 -12.01
N GLU A 127 -14.94 9.93 -12.64
CA GLU A 127 -14.94 10.16 -14.08
C GLU A 127 -13.63 10.81 -14.55
N THR A 128 -13.15 11.83 -13.83
CA THR A 128 -11.87 12.49 -14.13
C THR A 128 -10.70 11.50 -14.05
N THR A 129 -10.74 10.60 -13.07
CA THR A 129 -9.69 9.59 -12.85
C THR A 129 -9.74 8.47 -13.89
N THR A 130 -10.94 7.99 -14.25
CA THR A 130 -11.09 6.78 -15.07
C THR A 130 -11.24 7.08 -16.58
N HIS A 131 -11.79 8.24 -16.95
CA HIS A 131 -12.08 8.63 -18.34
C HIS A 131 -11.52 10.00 -18.70
N GLY A 132 -11.11 10.81 -17.72
CA GLY A 132 -10.64 12.18 -17.92
C GLY A 132 -9.13 12.30 -18.08
N ARG A 133 -8.63 13.44 -17.57
CA ARG A 133 -7.23 13.84 -17.68
C ARG A 133 -6.25 12.84 -17.06
N ASP A 134 -6.62 12.23 -15.95
CA ASP A 134 -5.73 11.36 -15.16
C ASP A 134 -5.90 9.87 -15.52
N ALA A 135 -6.78 9.54 -16.50
CA ALA A 135 -7.12 8.17 -16.89
C ALA A 135 -5.90 7.32 -17.29
N ARG A 136 -4.97 7.88 -18.06
CA ARG A 136 -3.75 7.16 -18.45
C ARG A 136 -2.89 6.82 -17.22
N GLN A 137 -2.74 7.75 -16.30
CA GLN A 137 -1.96 7.54 -15.09
C GLN A 137 -2.61 6.49 -14.19
N PHE A 138 -3.94 6.55 -14.05
CA PHE A 138 -4.70 5.59 -13.28
C PHE A 138 -4.63 4.18 -13.89
N TRP A 139 -5.01 4.01 -15.17
CA TRP A 139 -5.09 2.68 -15.78
C TRP A 139 -3.72 2.07 -16.07
N VAL A 140 -2.79 2.86 -16.64
CA VAL A 140 -1.46 2.33 -17.00
C VAL A 140 -0.54 2.35 -15.79
N GLY A 141 -0.47 3.45 -15.05
CA GLY A 141 0.40 3.57 -13.88
C GLY A 141 -0.13 2.75 -12.70
N GLY A 142 -1.32 3.10 -12.21
CA GLY A 142 -1.89 2.50 -11.02
C GLY A 142 -2.31 1.03 -11.21
N VAL A 143 -3.13 0.76 -12.24
CA VAL A 143 -3.71 -0.58 -12.41
C VAL A 143 -2.73 -1.52 -13.12
N LEU A 144 -2.26 -1.19 -14.33
CA LEU A 144 -1.41 -2.12 -15.08
C LEU A 144 -0.05 -2.31 -14.38
N VAL A 145 0.70 -1.24 -14.15
CA VAL A 145 2.04 -1.31 -13.57
C VAL A 145 1.99 -1.62 -12.07
N GLY A 146 1.02 -1.06 -11.32
CA GLY A 146 0.95 -1.20 -9.87
C GLY A 146 0.22 -2.44 -9.35
N MET A 147 -0.65 -3.06 -10.16
CA MET A 147 -1.45 -4.21 -9.72
C MET A 147 -1.25 -5.43 -10.61
N VAL A 148 -1.45 -5.31 -11.94
CA VAL A 148 -1.41 -6.46 -12.85
C VAL A 148 0.01 -7.02 -12.99
N VAL A 149 0.99 -6.16 -13.24
CA VAL A 149 2.39 -6.59 -13.42
C VAL A 149 2.94 -7.24 -12.14
N PRO A 150 2.88 -6.63 -10.95
CA PRO A 150 3.41 -7.26 -9.74
C PRO A 150 2.67 -8.55 -9.37
N ALA A 151 1.35 -8.62 -9.58
CA ALA A 151 0.61 -9.86 -9.36
C ALA A 151 1.06 -10.97 -10.30
N ALA A 152 1.22 -10.68 -11.59
CA ALA A 152 1.69 -11.66 -12.58
C ALA A 152 3.11 -12.15 -12.27
N LEU A 153 4.01 -11.24 -11.90
CA LEU A 153 5.39 -11.59 -11.55
C LEU A 153 5.46 -12.38 -10.23
N ALA A 154 4.66 -12.04 -9.22
CA ALA A 154 4.60 -12.79 -7.97
C ALA A 154 4.01 -14.20 -8.18
N ILE A 155 2.96 -14.34 -8.99
CA ILE A 155 2.40 -15.64 -9.36
C ILE A 155 3.45 -16.48 -10.12
N LEU A 156 4.16 -15.86 -11.05
CA LEU A 156 5.20 -16.55 -11.82
C LEU A 156 6.33 -17.02 -10.89
N ALA A 157 6.75 -16.20 -9.92
CA ALA A 157 7.74 -16.55 -8.92
C ALA A 157 7.28 -17.76 -8.09
N LEU A 158 6.03 -17.79 -7.65
CA LEU A 158 5.46 -18.91 -6.88
C LEU A 158 5.24 -20.18 -7.71
N ALA A 159 5.03 -20.05 -9.02
CA ALA A 159 4.81 -21.19 -9.93
C ALA A 159 6.11 -21.86 -10.40
N THR A 160 7.23 -21.19 -10.23
CA THR A 160 8.56 -21.73 -10.59
C THR A 160 9.26 -22.15 -9.30
N ASP A 161 9.74 -23.41 -9.22
CA ASP A 161 10.46 -23.96 -8.06
C ASP A 161 11.73 -23.16 -7.68
N THR A 162 12.08 -22.16 -8.45
CA THR A 162 13.13 -21.18 -8.21
C THR A 162 12.53 -19.80 -8.19
N ALA A 163 11.88 -19.42 -7.08
CA ALA A 163 11.48 -18.03 -6.85
C ALA A 163 12.73 -17.14 -6.97
N SER A 164 12.91 -16.53 -8.14
CA SER A 164 14.07 -15.66 -8.38
C SER A 164 13.88 -14.36 -7.59
N PRO A 165 14.80 -14.03 -6.64
CA PRO A 165 14.74 -12.74 -5.94
C PRO A 165 14.67 -11.54 -6.90
N ALA A 166 15.33 -11.61 -8.05
CA ALA A 166 15.30 -10.56 -9.07
C ALA A 166 13.90 -10.39 -9.70
N LEU A 167 13.15 -11.48 -9.86
CA LEU A 167 11.77 -11.44 -10.36
C LEU A 167 10.85 -10.77 -9.36
N LEU A 168 10.94 -11.14 -8.08
CA LEU A 168 10.18 -10.53 -6.99
C LEU A 168 10.57 -9.07 -6.76
N ALA A 169 11.85 -8.73 -6.84
CA ALA A 169 12.29 -7.33 -6.78
C ALA A 169 11.70 -6.49 -7.90
N SER A 170 11.64 -7.05 -9.13
CA SER A 170 10.99 -6.38 -10.26
C SER A 170 9.50 -6.17 -10.02
N ALA A 171 8.81 -7.16 -9.41
CA ALA A 171 7.42 -7.02 -8.97
C ALA A 171 7.27 -5.93 -7.90
N GLY A 172 8.16 -5.91 -6.92
CA GLY A 172 8.18 -4.90 -5.85
C GLY A 172 8.36 -3.48 -6.39
N ILE A 173 9.33 -3.28 -7.28
CA ILE A 173 9.57 -1.97 -7.91
C ILE A 173 8.34 -1.52 -8.70
N ALA A 174 7.74 -2.42 -9.48
CA ALA A 174 6.52 -2.12 -10.24
C ALA A 174 5.35 -1.77 -9.30
N ALA A 175 5.16 -2.52 -8.21
CA ALA A 175 4.12 -2.23 -7.22
C ALA A 175 4.28 -0.85 -6.60
N VAL A 176 5.48 -0.48 -6.14
CA VAL A 176 5.73 0.86 -5.54
C VAL A 176 5.52 1.97 -6.56
N ALA A 177 6.03 1.82 -7.78
CA ALA A 177 5.83 2.80 -8.84
C ALA A 177 4.34 2.99 -9.17
N GLY A 178 3.59 1.88 -9.18
CA GLY A 178 2.15 1.91 -9.43
C GLY A 178 1.34 2.49 -8.28
N LEU A 179 1.71 2.19 -7.02
CA LEU A 179 1.11 2.84 -5.86
C LEU A 179 1.29 4.35 -5.92
N PHE A 180 2.49 4.82 -6.24
CA PHE A 180 2.74 6.26 -6.41
C PHE A 180 1.87 6.87 -7.51
N ALA A 181 1.74 6.20 -8.66
CA ALA A 181 0.91 6.67 -9.76
C ALA A 181 -0.58 6.71 -9.37
N TYR A 182 -1.06 5.71 -8.66
CA TYR A 182 -2.44 5.65 -8.14
C TYR A 182 -2.71 6.79 -7.15
N GLU A 183 -1.85 6.95 -6.14
CA GLU A 183 -2.01 7.98 -5.11
C GLU A 183 -1.99 9.39 -5.69
N ASP A 184 -1.08 9.67 -6.62
CA ASP A 184 -1.03 10.98 -7.30
C ASP A 184 -2.33 11.23 -8.10
N ALA A 185 -2.85 10.23 -8.81
CA ALA A 185 -4.12 10.33 -9.52
C ALA A 185 -5.30 10.56 -8.55
N PHE A 186 -5.36 9.82 -7.44
CA PHE A 186 -6.38 9.94 -6.40
C PHE A 186 -6.39 11.33 -5.75
N VAL A 187 -5.21 11.84 -5.37
CA VAL A 187 -5.08 13.18 -4.76
C VAL A 187 -5.51 14.26 -5.75
N ARG A 188 -5.08 14.17 -7.00
CA ARG A 188 -5.48 15.13 -8.05
C ARG A 188 -6.97 15.09 -8.34
N ALA A 189 -7.56 13.90 -8.38
CA ALA A 189 -9.00 13.75 -8.60
C ALA A 189 -9.80 14.45 -7.51
N GLY A 190 -9.45 14.25 -6.24
CA GLY A 190 -10.09 14.94 -5.12
C GLY A 190 -9.91 16.47 -5.15
N GLN A 191 -8.84 16.97 -5.77
CA GLN A 191 -8.59 18.41 -5.91
C GLN A 191 -9.27 19.04 -7.14
N SER A 192 -9.57 18.24 -8.16
CA SER A 192 -10.10 18.73 -9.45
C SER A 192 -11.58 19.09 -9.42
N VAL A 193 -12.31 18.59 -8.43
CA VAL A 193 -13.75 18.84 -8.27
C VAL A 193 -13.97 20.05 -7.34
N PRO A 194 -14.98 20.90 -7.61
CA PRO A 194 -15.36 21.98 -6.70
C PRO A 194 -15.61 21.48 -5.28
N LEU A 195 -15.43 22.36 -4.30
CA LEU A 195 -15.78 22.06 -2.90
C LEU A 195 -17.30 21.85 -2.78
N SER A 196 -17.69 20.82 -2.03
CA SER A 196 -19.07 20.52 -1.69
C SER A 196 -19.59 21.42 -0.57
#